data_7af7d84f63e1f53a9087973f92f0cafe
#
_entry.id   7af7d84f63e1f53a9087973f92f0cafe
#
_cell.length_a   1.000
_cell.length_b   1.000
_cell.length_c   1.000
_cell.angle_alpha   90.00
_cell.angle_beta   90.00
_cell.angle_gamma   90.00
#
_symmetry.space_group_name_H-M   'P 1'
#
loop_
_entity.id
_entity.type
_entity.pdbx_description
1 polymer ?
#
loop_
_entity_poly.entity_id
_entity_poly.type
_entity_poly.pdbx_seq_one_letter_code
_entity_poly.pdbx_strand_id
1 'polypeptide(L)'
;EARALGVDITRIIQTHLHADFVSGHIDLAGKTGADIYVAKSAKCAFDHVALSEGDAIELEDMVLKVMETPGHTPEHLSYIVIDKSRAESPIGVFVGDTLFVGDVGRPDLFPDMEEDLAGRLYDSLHEKLMKLPEYVEVYPAHGAGSLCGRAMGAKFRTTIGYERNFN
;
A
#
# COMPACT_ATOMS: atom_id res chain seq x y z
N GLU A 1 3.32 -17.34 -12.18
CA GLU A 1 3.00 -17.98 -10.86
C GLU A 1 1.55 -18.43 -10.80
N ALA A 2 0.53 -17.56 -10.95
CA ALA A 2 -0.89 -17.91 -10.81
C ALA A 2 -1.28 -19.18 -11.62
N ARG A 3 -0.87 -19.27 -12.88
CA ARG A 3 -1.09 -20.46 -13.72
C ARG A 3 -0.46 -21.73 -13.14
N ALA A 4 0.71 -21.63 -12.55
CA ALA A 4 1.41 -22.77 -11.95
C ALA A 4 0.71 -23.25 -10.67
N LEU A 5 0.00 -22.34 -9.99
CA LEU A 5 -0.79 -22.63 -8.80
C LEU A 5 -2.24 -23.02 -9.11
N GLY A 6 -2.66 -22.91 -10.37
CA GLY A 6 -4.04 -23.22 -10.79
C GLY A 6 -5.07 -22.23 -10.22
N VAL A 7 -4.66 -20.98 -9.99
CA VAL A 7 -5.53 -19.91 -9.48
C VAL A 7 -5.70 -18.80 -10.50
N ASP A 8 -6.87 -18.13 -10.46
CA ASP A 8 -7.17 -16.99 -11.32
C ASP A 8 -6.87 -15.68 -10.60
N ILE A 9 -6.39 -14.69 -11.37
CA ILE A 9 -6.25 -13.31 -10.90
C ILE A 9 -7.57 -12.61 -11.17
N THR A 10 -8.31 -12.28 -10.12
CA THR A 10 -9.63 -11.66 -10.21
C THR A 10 -9.62 -10.17 -9.82
N ARG A 11 -8.57 -9.71 -9.14
CA ARG A 11 -8.42 -8.33 -8.68
C ARG A 11 -6.97 -7.87 -8.81
N ILE A 12 -6.79 -6.63 -9.24
CA ILE A 12 -5.50 -5.93 -9.33
C ILE A 12 -5.61 -4.69 -8.46
N ILE A 13 -4.78 -4.59 -7.44
CA ILE A 13 -4.90 -3.56 -6.41
C ILE A 13 -3.65 -2.68 -6.45
N GLN A 14 -3.86 -1.35 -6.53
CA GLN A 14 -2.78 -0.36 -6.54
C GLN A 14 -2.74 0.36 -5.18
N THR A 15 -1.57 0.52 -4.61
CA THR A 15 -1.36 1.39 -3.44
C THR A 15 -1.32 2.85 -3.85
N HIS A 16 -0.66 3.15 -4.95
CA HIS A 16 -0.48 4.49 -5.51
C HIS A 16 -0.08 4.42 -6.98
N LEU A 17 -0.04 5.57 -7.64
CA LEU A 17 0.51 5.70 -8.99
C LEU A 17 2.03 5.83 -8.91
N HIS A 18 2.75 4.87 -9.47
CA HIS A 18 4.20 4.82 -9.40
C HIS A 18 4.84 5.85 -10.32
N ALA A 19 5.82 6.62 -9.81
CA ALA A 19 6.59 7.58 -10.57
C ALA A 19 7.85 6.98 -11.24
N ASP A 20 8.29 5.82 -10.77
CA ASP A 20 9.57 5.20 -11.10
C ASP A 20 9.49 4.09 -12.16
N PHE A 21 8.28 3.56 -12.47
CA PHE A 21 8.10 2.55 -13.52
C PHE A 21 6.71 2.59 -14.14
N VAL A 22 6.57 1.95 -15.31
CA VAL A 22 5.28 1.75 -15.97
C VAL A 22 4.60 0.51 -15.40
N SER A 23 3.53 0.71 -14.65
CA SER A 23 2.78 -0.38 -14.02
C SER A 23 2.01 -1.21 -15.06
N GLY A 24 2.11 -2.53 -14.95
CA GLY A 24 1.50 -3.50 -15.87
C GLY A 24 0.03 -3.82 -15.60
N HIS A 25 -0.68 -3.05 -14.79
CA HIS A 25 -2.05 -3.35 -14.34
C HIS A 25 -3.06 -3.42 -15.50
N ILE A 26 -2.97 -2.53 -16.50
CA ILE A 26 -3.87 -2.51 -17.68
C ILE A 26 -3.66 -3.77 -18.52
N ASP A 27 -2.40 -4.13 -18.82
CA ASP A 27 -2.07 -5.34 -19.57
C ASP A 27 -2.50 -6.61 -18.83
N LEU A 28 -2.35 -6.62 -17.52
CA LEU A 28 -2.76 -7.74 -16.69
C LEU A 28 -4.29 -7.87 -16.66
N ALA A 29 -5.01 -6.78 -16.48
CA ALA A 29 -6.47 -6.74 -16.56
C ALA A 29 -6.98 -7.25 -17.92
N GLY A 30 -6.40 -6.78 -19.03
CA GLY A 30 -6.74 -7.22 -20.36
C GLY A 30 -6.52 -8.73 -20.61
N LYS A 31 -5.56 -9.34 -19.90
CA LYS A 31 -5.25 -10.78 -20.02
C LYS A 31 -6.07 -11.67 -19.09
N THR A 32 -6.56 -11.15 -17.98
CA THR A 32 -7.21 -11.94 -16.92
C THR A 32 -8.69 -11.63 -16.79
N GLY A 33 -9.14 -10.47 -17.26
CA GLY A 33 -10.48 -9.94 -16.97
C GLY A 33 -10.62 -9.42 -15.53
N ALA A 34 -9.52 -9.25 -14.80
CA ALA A 34 -9.53 -8.78 -13.42
C ALA A 34 -9.88 -7.29 -13.34
N ASP A 35 -10.66 -6.92 -12.32
CA ASP A 35 -10.93 -5.52 -11.99
C ASP A 35 -9.69 -4.84 -11.40
N ILE A 36 -9.47 -3.56 -11.77
CA ILE A 36 -8.41 -2.72 -11.21
C ILE A 36 -8.99 -1.86 -10.10
N TYR A 37 -8.38 -1.89 -8.93
CA TYR A 37 -8.76 -1.12 -7.74
C TYR A 37 -7.72 -0.04 -7.47
N VAL A 38 -8.16 1.22 -7.41
CA VAL A 38 -7.30 2.41 -7.24
C VAL A 38 -7.99 3.41 -6.32
N ALA A 39 -7.22 4.28 -5.66
CA ALA A 39 -7.77 5.37 -4.88
C ALA A 39 -8.70 6.26 -5.74
N LYS A 40 -9.86 6.60 -5.22
CA LYS A 40 -10.81 7.51 -5.86
C LYS A 40 -10.18 8.87 -6.19
N SER A 41 -9.28 9.34 -5.34
CA SER A 41 -8.55 10.60 -5.50
C SER A 41 -7.51 10.58 -6.62
N ALA A 42 -7.11 9.39 -7.12
CA ALA A 42 -6.14 9.24 -8.21
C ALA A 42 -6.66 9.75 -9.56
N LYS A 43 -7.99 9.79 -9.77
CA LYS A 43 -8.65 10.29 -10.99
C LYS A 43 -8.08 9.69 -12.27
N CYS A 44 -7.84 8.37 -12.26
CA CYS A 44 -7.27 7.64 -13.39
C CYS A 44 -8.17 7.70 -14.62
N ALA A 45 -7.57 7.71 -15.82
CA ALA A 45 -8.28 7.75 -17.09
C ALA A 45 -8.74 6.36 -17.59
N PHE A 46 -8.27 5.27 -16.99
CA PHE A 46 -8.68 3.90 -17.29
C PHE A 46 -9.82 3.45 -16.37
N ASP A 47 -10.58 2.45 -16.82
CA ASP A 47 -11.67 1.87 -16.03
C ASP A 47 -11.13 1.21 -14.77
N HIS A 48 -11.70 1.55 -13.61
CA HIS A 48 -11.30 1.03 -12.32
C HIS A 48 -12.41 1.11 -11.28
N VAL A 49 -12.28 0.32 -10.22
CA VAL A 49 -13.07 0.43 -9.01
C VAL A 49 -12.41 1.44 -8.09
N ALA A 50 -13.11 2.54 -7.82
CA ALA A 50 -12.61 3.62 -6.99
C ALA A 50 -12.74 3.28 -5.50
N LEU A 51 -11.64 3.38 -4.75
CA LEU A 51 -11.57 3.10 -3.31
C LEU A 51 -11.38 4.37 -2.48
N SER A 52 -11.97 4.38 -1.29
CA SER A 52 -11.88 5.43 -0.28
C SER A 52 -11.59 4.86 1.11
N GLU A 53 -11.26 5.72 2.07
CA GLU A 53 -11.05 5.34 3.47
C GLU A 53 -12.18 4.45 3.99
N GLY A 54 -11.81 3.32 4.58
CA GLY A 54 -12.75 2.39 5.23
C GLY A 54 -13.43 1.38 4.31
N ASP A 55 -13.29 1.50 2.97
CA ASP A 55 -13.76 0.47 2.04
C ASP A 55 -13.09 -0.87 2.32
N ALA A 56 -13.71 -1.95 1.89
CA ALA A 56 -13.20 -3.31 2.07
C ALA A 56 -13.27 -4.10 0.76
N ILE A 57 -12.20 -4.83 0.46
CA ILE A 57 -12.16 -5.82 -0.62
C ILE A 57 -12.21 -7.20 0.03
N GLU A 58 -13.31 -7.91 -0.20
CA GLU A 58 -13.51 -9.26 0.34
C GLU A 58 -12.95 -10.31 -0.63
N LEU A 59 -12.18 -11.25 -0.10
CA LEU A 59 -11.52 -12.36 -0.79
C LEU A 59 -11.78 -13.64 0.05
N GLU A 60 -13.00 -14.18 -0.01
CA GLU A 60 -13.45 -15.27 0.86
C GLU A 60 -13.29 -14.90 2.35
N ASP A 61 -12.44 -15.61 3.08
CA ASP A 61 -12.14 -15.33 4.49
C ASP A 61 -11.13 -14.18 4.69
N MET A 62 -10.46 -13.74 3.61
CA MET A 62 -9.53 -12.61 3.68
C MET A 62 -10.23 -11.30 3.37
N VAL A 63 -9.93 -10.27 4.14
CA VAL A 63 -10.41 -8.90 3.89
C VAL A 63 -9.21 -7.96 3.80
N LEU A 64 -9.21 -7.14 2.76
CA LEU A 64 -8.32 -5.99 2.65
C LEU A 64 -9.12 -4.73 2.96
N LYS A 65 -8.91 -4.13 4.13
CA LYS A 65 -9.55 -2.89 4.52
C LYS A 65 -8.70 -1.70 4.09
N VAL A 66 -9.30 -0.76 3.39
CA VAL A 66 -8.64 0.42 2.83
C VAL A 66 -8.36 1.44 3.93
N MET A 67 -7.14 1.95 3.93
CA MET A 67 -6.68 3.06 4.75
C MET A 67 -6.01 4.10 3.84
N GLU A 68 -6.53 5.31 3.74
CA GLU A 68 -5.86 6.40 3.03
C GLU A 68 -4.61 6.83 3.80
N THR A 69 -3.46 6.77 3.14
CA THR A 69 -2.15 7.11 3.72
C THR A 69 -1.38 8.04 2.79
N PRO A 70 -1.93 9.26 2.51
CA PRO A 70 -1.27 10.23 1.65
C PRO A 70 0.05 10.70 2.25
N GLY A 71 0.96 11.13 1.36
CA GLY A 71 2.27 11.69 1.75
C GLY A 71 3.35 11.42 0.71
N HIS A 72 3.66 10.17 0.40
CA HIS A 72 4.53 9.82 -0.73
C HIS A 72 3.88 10.27 -2.05
N THR A 73 2.60 9.94 -2.23
CA THR A 73 1.72 10.53 -3.25
C THR A 73 0.43 11.04 -2.60
N PRO A 74 -0.28 12.00 -3.23
CA PRO A 74 -1.53 12.55 -2.65
C PRO A 74 -2.66 11.53 -2.50
N GLU A 75 -2.71 10.51 -3.37
CA GLU A 75 -3.77 9.52 -3.47
C GLU A 75 -3.42 8.17 -2.81
N HIS A 76 -2.31 8.09 -2.10
CA HIS A 76 -1.77 6.84 -1.58
C HIS A 76 -2.73 6.09 -0.65
N LEU A 77 -2.83 4.76 -0.83
CA LEU A 77 -3.58 3.83 -0.01
C LEU A 77 -2.68 2.77 0.63
N SER A 78 -3.01 2.40 1.84
CA SER A 78 -2.54 1.16 2.47
C SER A 78 -3.70 0.17 2.63
N TYR A 79 -3.40 -1.13 2.70
CA TYR A 79 -4.42 -2.17 2.82
C TYR A 79 -4.15 -3.04 4.04
N ILE A 80 -5.03 -2.94 5.04
CA ILE A 80 -4.98 -3.76 6.26
C ILE A 80 -5.51 -5.14 5.92
N VAL A 81 -4.74 -6.18 6.23
CA VAL A 81 -5.06 -7.58 5.97
C VAL A 81 -5.68 -8.21 7.20
N ILE A 82 -6.88 -8.76 7.05
CA ILE A 82 -7.61 -9.48 8.09
C ILE A 82 -7.95 -10.87 7.56
N ASP A 83 -7.61 -11.91 8.30
CA ASP A 83 -8.00 -13.30 8.04
C ASP A 83 -9.14 -13.68 8.99
N LYS A 84 -10.38 -13.56 8.52
CA LYS A 84 -11.60 -13.83 9.32
C LYS A 84 -11.71 -15.29 9.76
N SER A 85 -11.02 -16.22 9.08
CA SER A 85 -10.98 -17.62 9.51
C SER A 85 -10.22 -17.81 10.83
N ARG A 86 -9.39 -16.84 11.22
CA ARG A 86 -8.55 -16.88 12.40
C ARG A 86 -8.95 -15.86 13.47
N ALA A 87 -9.18 -14.60 13.07
CA ALA A 87 -9.57 -13.53 13.97
C ALA A 87 -10.03 -12.28 13.19
N GLU A 88 -10.78 -11.41 13.85
CA GLU A 88 -11.14 -10.07 13.32
C GLU A 88 -9.99 -9.03 13.45
N SER A 89 -8.88 -9.43 14.05
CA SER A 89 -7.71 -8.57 14.24
C SER A 89 -6.83 -8.57 12.98
N PRO A 90 -6.20 -7.42 12.63
CA PRO A 90 -5.30 -7.35 11.49
C PRO A 90 -4.06 -8.22 11.70
N ILE A 91 -3.62 -8.92 10.65
CA ILE A 91 -2.40 -9.74 10.65
C ILE A 91 -1.26 -9.09 9.87
N GLY A 92 -1.58 -8.21 8.93
CA GLY A 92 -0.61 -7.54 8.08
C GLY A 92 -1.16 -6.25 7.49
N VAL A 93 -0.28 -5.46 6.88
CA VAL A 93 -0.64 -4.26 6.13
C VAL A 93 0.28 -4.08 4.92
N PHE A 94 -0.29 -3.92 3.73
CA PHE A 94 0.43 -3.46 2.55
C PHE A 94 0.48 -1.95 2.60
N VAL A 95 1.66 -1.39 2.78
CA VAL A 95 1.84 0.05 3.05
C VAL A 95 2.34 0.84 1.84
N GLY A 96 2.49 0.19 0.68
CA GLY A 96 3.06 0.84 -0.50
C GLY A 96 4.38 1.53 -0.14
N ASP A 97 4.43 2.82 -0.41
CA ASP A 97 5.59 3.69 -0.16
C ASP A 97 5.38 4.68 0.99
N THR A 98 4.45 4.39 1.91
CA THR A 98 4.30 5.20 3.13
C THR A 98 5.35 4.85 4.18
N LEU A 99 5.59 3.54 4.40
CA LEU A 99 6.52 3.03 5.41
C LEU A 99 7.40 1.95 4.80
N PHE A 100 8.70 2.04 4.99
CA PHE A 100 9.69 1.03 4.60
C PHE A 100 10.32 0.37 5.83
N VAL A 101 11.19 -0.60 5.59
CA VAL A 101 12.01 -1.17 6.65
C VAL A 101 13.14 -0.20 6.99
N GLY A 102 13.03 0.48 8.13
CA GLY A 102 14.00 1.46 8.61
C GLY A 102 13.99 2.78 7.83
N ASP A 103 12.93 3.10 7.10
CA ASP A 103 12.79 4.34 6.35
C ASP A 103 11.31 4.66 6.08
N VAL A 104 11.03 5.82 5.49
CA VAL A 104 9.69 6.24 5.03
C VAL A 104 9.77 6.75 3.60
N GLY A 105 8.63 6.77 2.90
CA GLY A 105 8.55 7.29 1.55
C GLY A 105 8.90 8.77 1.47
N ARG A 106 9.53 9.18 0.37
CA ARG A 106 9.85 10.58 0.12
C ARG A 106 8.59 11.38 -0.23
N PRO A 107 8.37 12.57 0.35
CA PRO A 107 7.18 13.40 0.06
C PRO A 107 7.41 14.43 -1.06
N ASP A 108 8.59 14.48 -1.67
CA ASP A 108 9.04 15.54 -2.57
C ASP A 108 8.93 15.19 -4.07
N LEU A 109 8.00 14.30 -4.43
CA LEU A 109 7.76 13.93 -5.84
C LEU A 109 6.94 14.97 -6.61
N PHE A 110 6.17 15.77 -5.90
CA PHE A 110 5.27 16.76 -6.49
C PHE A 110 5.78 18.17 -6.17
N PRO A 111 6.31 18.92 -7.19
CA PRO A 111 6.73 20.29 -6.99
C PRO A 111 5.65 21.15 -6.32
N ASP A 112 6.04 22.01 -5.41
CA ASP A 112 5.17 22.93 -4.65
C ASP A 112 4.20 22.26 -3.67
N MET A 113 4.31 20.94 -3.44
CA MET A 113 3.51 20.18 -2.48
C MET A 113 4.33 19.50 -1.38
N GLU A 114 5.64 19.66 -1.36
CA GLU A 114 6.56 18.90 -0.51
C GLU A 114 6.23 19.05 0.98
N GLU A 115 5.96 20.27 1.44
CA GLU A 115 5.64 20.56 2.84
C GLU A 115 4.27 19.99 3.23
N ASP A 116 3.24 20.14 2.38
CA ASP A 116 1.91 19.57 2.60
C ASP A 116 1.98 18.05 2.63
N LEU A 117 2.65 17.42 1.66
CA LEU A 117 2.80 15.97 1.61
C LEU A 117 3.64 15.41 2.76
N ALA A 118 4.66 16.12 3.22
CA ALA A 118 5.43 15.73 4.41
C ALA A 118 4.53 15.74 5.66
N GLY A 119 3.69 16.75 5.83
CA GLY A 119 2.71 16.81 6.91
C GLY A 119 1.71 15.65 6.85
N ARG A 120 1.16 15.35 5.66
CA ARG A 120 0.24 14.22 5.46
C ARG A 120 0.92 12.87 5.70
N LEU A 121 2.20 12.71 5.29
CA LEU A 121 2.97 11.52 5.57
C LEU A 121 3.14 11.30 7.07
N TYR A 122 3.45 12.36 7.80
CA TYR A 122 3.55 12.33 9.26
C TYR A 122 2.22 11.85 9.89
N ASP A 123 1.08 12.42 9.47
CA ASP A 123 -0.24 12.03 9.98
C ASP A 123 -0.57 10.57 9.60
N SER A 124 -0.28 10.16 8.35
CA SER A 124 -0.47 8.77 7.88
C SER A 124 0.31 7.77 8.72
N LEU A 125 1.54 8.10 9.10
CA LEU A 125 2.38 7.28 9.95
C LEU A 125 1.88 7.28 11.41
N HIS A 126 1.78 8.44 12.04
CA HIS A 126 1.59 8.55 13.49
C HIS A 126 0.14 8.42 13.92
N GLU A 127 -0.83 8.91 13.12
CA GLU A 127 -2.24 8.86 13.48
C GLU A 127 -2.97 7.64 12.92
N LYS A 128 -2.35 6.89 11.99
CA LYS A 128 -2.96 5.71 11.36
C LYS A 128 -2.09 4.46 11.51
N LEU A 129 -0.99 4.33 10.79
CA LEU A 129 -0.20 3.09 10.75
C LEU A 129 0.35 2.69 12.12
N MET A 130 0.93 3.64 12.86
CA MET A 130 1.48 3.39 14.18
C MET A 130 0.42 3.13 15.27
N LYS A 131 -0.88 3.26 14.98
CA LYS A 131 -1.98 2.83 15.87
C LYS A 131 -2.32 1.35 15.70
N LEU A 132 -1.84 0.69 14.65
CA LEU A 132 -2.01 -0.74 14.48
C LEU A 132 -1.26 -1.52 15.57
N PRO A 133 -1.71 -2.74 15.91
CA PRO A 133 -1.01 -3.59 16.87
C PRO A 133 0.44 -3.87 16.46
N GLU A 134 1.34 -3.98 17.44
CA GLU A 134 2.77 -4.12 17.22
C GLU A 134 3.17 -5.35 16.41
N TYR A 135 2.38 -6.43 16.49
CA TYR A 135 2.61 -7.69 15.79
C TYR A 135 2.22 -7.65 14.30
N VAL A 136 1.51 -6.62 13.85
CA VAL A 136 1.07 -6.52 12.45
C VAL A 136 2.29 -6.45 11.53
N GLU A 137 2.36 -7.40 10.59
CA GLU A 137 3.42 -7.42 9.58
C GLU A 137 3.25 -6.29 8.56
N VAL A 138 4.34 -5.64 8.22
CA VAL A 138 4.37 -4.52 7.26
C VAL A 138 5.01 -4.99 5.96
N TYR A 139 4.30 -4.81 4.85
CA TYR A 139 4.72 -5.17 3.50
C TYR A 139 4.85 -3.91 2.63
N PRO A 140 6.06 -3.34 2.49
CA PRO A 140 6.30 -2.19 1.63
C PRO A 140 6.34 -2.59 0.15
N ALA A 141 6.12 -1.62 -0.75
CA ALA A 141 6.23 -1.86 -2.19
C ALA A 141 7.67 -1.89 -2.70
N HIS A 142 8.59 -1.23 -2.00
CA HIS A 142 10.00 -1.17 -2.35
C HIS A 142 10.91 -1.64 -1.21
N GLY A 143 12.14 -1.98 -1.56
CA GLY A 143 13.22 -2.36 -0.65
C GLY A 143 14.53 -1.66 -0.99
N ALA A 144 15.61 -2.10 -0.39
CA ALA A 144 16.95 -1.52 -0.53
C ALA A 144 17.32 -1.29 -2.01
N GLY A 145 17.77 -0.08 -2.34
CA GLY A 145 18.17 0.34 -3.67
C GLY A 145 17.12 1.11 -4.48
N SER A 146 15.88 1.21 -3.99
CA SER A 146 14.87 2.07 -4.62
C SER A 146 15.15 3.54 -4.35
N LEU A 147 14.74 4.41 -5.29
CA LEU A 147 14.82 5.87 -5.17
C LEU A 147 13.64 6.47 -4.37
N CYS A 148 12.67 5.64 -3.97
CA CYS A 148 11.49 6.10 -3.21
C CYS A 148 11.77 6.32 -1.73
N GLY A 149 12.91 5.87 -1.21
CA GLY A 149 13.43 6.13 0.14
C GLY A 149 14.94 6.30 0.14
N ARG A 150 15.54 6.69 1.27
CA ARG A 150 16.97 7.02 1.38
C ARG A 150 17.81 5.88 1.94
N ALA A 151 17.30 5.18 2.95
CA ALA A 151 18.06 4.27 3.79
C ALA A 151 17.34 2.94 4.07
N MET A 152 16.53 2.48 3.14
CA MET A 152 15.77 1.25 3.28
C MET A 152 16.64 0.05 3.63
N GLY A 153 16.23 -0.70 4.66
CA GLY A 153 16.89 -1.93 5.07
C GLY A 153 16.75 -3.05 4.04
N ALA A 154 17.63 -4.05 4.14
CA ALA A 154 17.67 -5.19 3.22
C ALA A 154 16.53 -6.21 3.43
N LYS A 155 15.73 -6.10 4.49
CA LYS A 155 14.59 -6.99 4.75
C LYS A 155 13.41 -6.61 3.86
N PHE A 156 12.66 -7.61 3.40
CA PHE A 156 11.47 -7.40 2.56
C PHE A 156 10.20 -7.08 3.35
N ARG A 157 10.20 -7.28 4.66
CA ARG A 157 9.08 -7.03 5.57
C ARG A 157 9.58 -6.73 6.97
N THR A 158 8.73 -6.13 7.77
CA THR A 158 8.98 -5.77 9.16
C THR A 158 7.68 -5.87 9.96
N THR A 159 7.60 -5.29 11.15
CA THR A 159 6.37 -5.16 11.94
C THR A 159 6.18 -3.72 12.41
N ILE A 160 4.95 -3.36 12.72
CA ILE A 160 4.62 -2.03 13.29
C ILE A 160 5.45 -1.76 14.55
N GLY A 161 5.58 -2.75 15.44
CA GLY A 161 6.35 -2.61 16.67
C GLY A 161 7.84 -2.39 16.43
N TYR A 162 8.42 -3.06 15.42
CA TYR A 162 9.82 -2.84 15.08
C TYR A 162 10.04 -1.41 14.55
N GLU A 163 9.24 -0.98 13.57
CA GLU A 163 9.40 0.35 12.97
C GLU A 163 9.10 1.48 13.97
N ARG A 164 8.14 1.31 14.87
CA ARG A 164 7.86 2.28 15.95
C ARG A 164 9.06 2.54 16.86
N ASN A 165 9.90 1.53 17.07
CA ASN A 165 11.03 1.62 18.00
C ASN A 165 12.38 1.91 17.34
N PHE A 166 12.54 1.60 16.04
CA PHE A 166 13.86 1.58 15.41
C PHE A 166 13.96 2.32 14.06
N ASN A 167 12.83 2.82 13.52
CA ASN A 167 12.82 3.65 12.31
C ASN A 167 13.15 5.12 12.64
#